data_ef7af39e3ecfd3fbda7cb8688aeb471e
#
_entry.id   ef7af39e3ecfd3fbda7cb8688aeb471e
#
_cell.length_a   1.000
_cell.length_b   1.000
_cell.length_c   1.000
_cell.angle_alpha   90.00
_cell.angle_beta   90.00
_cell.angle_gamma   90.00
#
_symmetry.space_group_name_H-M   'P 1'
#
loop_
_entity.id
_entity.type
_entity.pdbx_description
1 polymer ?
#
loop_
_entity_poly.entity_id
_entity_poly.type
_entity_poly.pdbx_seq_one_letter_code
_entity_poly.pdbx_strand_id
1 'polypeptide(L)'
;MKIFLDSADIGEITVLCDTGFVDGITTNPSLIAKSGRNILETIAEICSLVDGPVSAEVTATDFKTMLSEGQKLAAIAPNVTVKVPLTRDGLMTCRALSDAGTDVNVTLCFTAGQALLAAKAGAKFISPFVGRLDDIGRDGMGLIEEICSIYANYDYDTEVLVASVRSTQHVVDAALMGADVVTLPPKILTALYNHPLTDSGLDAFLKDWQTTGQSIL
;
A
#
# COMPACT_ATOMS: atom_id res chain seq x y z
N MET A 1 -2.27 -10.07 7.13
CA MET A 1 -2.16 -8.69 6.58
C MET A 1 -1.14 -8.71 5.45
N LYS A 2 -1.50 -8.19 4.28
CA LYS A 2 -0.58 -8.05 3.13
C LYS A 2 0.35 -6.86 3.35
N ILE A 3 1.56 -6.93 2.81
CA ILE A 3 2.55 -5.83 2.84
C ILE A 3 2.79 -5.34 1.42
N PHE A 4 2.41 -4.09 1.15
CA PHE A 4 2.72 -3.41 -0.10
C PHE A 4 3.90 -2.46 0.09
N LEU A 5 4.67 -2.24 -0.96
CA LEU A 5 5.78 -1.29 -0.97
C LEU A 5 5.32 0.03 -1.63
N ASP A 6 5.53 1.16 -0.95
CA ASP A 6 5.23 2.50 -1.48
C ASP A 6 6.48 3.08 -2.14
N SER A 7 6.68 2.74 -3.40
CA SER A 7 7.85 3.15 -4.20
C SER A 7 7.55 3.14 -5.70
N ALA A 8 8.30 3.96 -6.45
CA ALA A 8 8.41 3.91 -7.91
C ALA A 8 9.87 3.71 -8.36
N ASP A 9 10.77 3.39 -7.44
CA ASP A 9 12.16 3.05 -7.74
C ASP A 9 12.27 1.56 -8.07
N ILE A 10 12.57 1.26 -9.33
CA ILE A 10 12.65 -0.11 -9.85
C ILE A 10 13.71 -0.94 -9.13
N GLY A 11 14.86 -0.31 -8.81
CA GLY A 11 15.96 -1.01 -8.13
C GLY A 11 15.57 -1.42 -6.70
N GLU A 12 14.95 -0.51 -5.94
CA GLU A 12 14.45 -0.82 -4.60
C GLU A 12 13.34 -1.89 -4.63
N ILE A 13 12.40 -1.77 -5.59
CA ILE A 13 11.31 -2.74 -5.75
C ILE A 13 11.88 -4.13 -6.04
N THR A 14 12.80 -4.26 -7.00
CA THR A 14 13.41 -5.54 -7.37
C THR A 14 14.04 -6.23 -6.15
N VAL A 15 14.92 -5.50 -5.44
CA VAL A 15 15.64 -6.05 -4.27
C VAL A 15 14.70 -6.49 -3.16
N LEU A 16 13.63 -5.71 -2.90
CA LEU A 16 12.72 -6.02 -1.81
C LEU A 16 11.69 -7.09 -2.18
N CYS A 17 11.29 -7.20 -3.45
CA CYS A 17 10.45 -8.29 -3.92
C CYS A 17 11.15 -9.65 -3.83
N ASP A 18 12.47 -9.70 -4.07
CA ASP A 18 13.27 -10.93 -3.93
C ASP A 18 13.26 -11.50 -2.49
N THR A 19 12.90 -10.70 -1.49
CA THR A 19 12.73 -11.18 -0.11
C THR A 19 11.50 -12.06 0.10
N GLY A 20 10.52 -12.01 -0.82
CA GLY A 20 9.25 -12.70 -0.71
C GLY A 20 8.25 -12.07 0.29
N PHE A 21 8.53 -10.88 0.82
CA PHE A 21 7.65 -10.20 1.79
C PHE A 21 6.67 -9.20 1.16
N VAL A 22 6.84 -8.88 -0.13
CA VAL A 22 6.07 -7.85 -0.81
C VAL A 22 4.93 -8.48 -1.60
N ASP A 23 3.69 -8.14 -1.22
CA ASP A 23 2.47 -8.65 -1.84
C ASP A 23 1.90 -7.73 -2.93
N GLY A 24 2.42 -6.51 -3.07
CA GLY A 24 1.97 -5.53 -4.06
C GLY A 24 2.71 -4.20 -3.93
N ILE A 25 2.38 -3.27 -4.83
CA ILE A 25 3.05 -1.96 -4.89
C ILE A 25 2.00 -0.85 -4.89
N THR A 26 2.27 0.24 -4.15
CA THR A 26 1.57 1.49 -4.36
C THR A 26 2.52 2.53 -4.96
N THR A 27 2.01 3.26 -5.95
CA THR A 27 2.66 4.46 -6.46
C THR A 27 1.77 5.68 -6.24
N ASN A 28 2.33 6.86 -6.47
CA ASN A 28 1.59 8.11 -6.48
C ASN A 28 2.32 9.13 -7.36
N PRO A 29 1.66 10.25 -7.77
CA PRO A 29 2.28 11.24 -8.63
C PRO A 29 3.61 11.79 -8.13
N SER A 30 3.78 11.93 -6.79
CA SER A 30 5.03 12.42 -6.20
C SER A 30 6.18 11.42 -6.34
N LEU A 31 5.93 10.13 -6.16
CA LEU A 31 6.92 9.07 -6.36
C LEU A 31 7.33 8.95 -7.83
N ILE A 32 6.35 9.01 -8.74
CA ILE A 32 6.61 9.02 -10.19
C ILE A 32 7.45 10.25 -10.59
N ALA A 33 7.07 11.45 -10.12
CA ALA A 33 7.83 12.67 -10.39
C ALA A 33 9.26 12.58 -9.88
N LYS A 34 9.46 12.01 -8.68
CA LYS A 34 10.79 11.80 -8.08
C LYS A 34 11.65 10.82 -8.89
N SER A 35 11.05 9.79 -9.49
CA SER A 35 11.79 8.84 -10.32
C SER A 35 12.32 9.45 -11.62
N GLY A 36 11.74 10.56 -12.08
CA GLY A 36 12.10 11.22 -13.35
C GLY A 36 11.73 10.43 -14.60
N ARG A 37 10.95 9.34 -14.49
CA ARG A 37 10.60 8.42 -15.57
C ARG A 37 9.19 8.64 -16.10
N ASN A 38 8.90 8.12 -17.27
CA ASN A 38 7.55 8.11 -17.83
C ASN A 38 6.62 7.22 -17.01
N ILE A 39 5.44 7.72 -16.61
CA ILE A 39 4.50 7.00 -15.74
C ILE A 39 4.03 5.67 -16.35
N LEU A 40 3.65 5.64 -17.63
CA LEU A 40 3.10 4.43 -18.26
C LEU A 40 4.16 3.32 -18.37
N GLU A 41 5.39 3.70 -18.73
CA GLU A 41 6.52 2.77 -18.80
C GLU A 41 6.91 2.25 -17.41
N THR A 42 6.94 3.14 -16.40
CA THR A 42 7.26 2.76 -15.02
C THR A 42 6.22 1.80 -14.44
N ILE A 43 4.93 2.07 -14.63
CA ILE A 43 3.87 1.17 -14.16
C ILE A 43 3.94 -0.19 -14.88
N ALA A 44 4.15 -0.21 -16.20
CA ALA A 44 4.30 -1.46 -16.94
C ALA A 44 5.48 -2.31 -16.43
N GLU A 45 6.62 -1.67 -16.16
CA GLU A 45 7.80 -2.36 -15.63
C GLU A 45 7.55 -2.88 -14.20
N ILE A 46 6.95 -2.09 -13.30
CA ILE A 46 6.58 -2.53 -11.95
C ILE A 46 5.63 -3.73 -12.02
N CYS A 47 4.62 -3.68 -12.89
CA CYS A 47 3.67 -4.78 -13.06
C CYS A 47 4.33 -6.09 -13.54
N SER A 48 5.47 -6.01 -14.21
CA SER A 48 6.23 -7.21 -14.62
C SER A 48 7.11 -7.80 -13.50
N LEU A 49 7.37 -7.04 -12.43
CA LEU A 49 8.20 -7.46 -11.29
C LEU A 49 7.39 -8.04 -10.14
N VAL A 50 6.08 -7.80 -10.11
CA VAL A 50 5.21 -8.16 -8.99
C VAL A 50 3.94 -8.81 -9.52
N ASP A 51 3.59 -9.99 -9.01
CA ASP A 51 2.34 -10.67 -9.37
C ASP A 51 1.11 -10.01 -8.73
N GLY A 52 1.30 -9.36 -7.60
CA GLY A 52 0.23 -8.70 -6.84
C GLY A 52 -0.21 -7.34 -7.38
N PRO A 53 -1.20 -6.71 -6.73
CA PRO A 53 -1.77 -5.44 -7.17
C PRO A 53 -0.74 -4.31 -7.23
N VAL A 54 -0.80 -3.51 -8.31
CA VAL A 54 0.03 -2.30 -8.51
C VAL A 54 -0.87 -1.09 -8.62
N SER A 55 -0.89 -0.23 -7.61
CA SER A 55 -1.71 0.98 -7.61
C SER A 55 -1.09 2.07 -8.47
N ALA A 56 -1.78 2.46 -9.56
CA ALA A 56 -1.43 3.53 -10.48
C ALA A 56 -2.45 4.66 -10.39
N GLU A 57 -2.00 5.87 -10.00
CA GLU A 57 -2.88 6.98 -9.66
C GLU A 57 -3.15 7.89 -10.86
N VAL A 58 -4.43 8.23 -11.07
CA VAL A 58 -4.88 9.25 -12.03
C VAL A 58 -4.47 10.65 -11.56
N THR A 59 -4.38 11.60 -12.49
CA THR A 59 -3.99 12.99 -12.19
C THR A 59 -5.12 13.99 -12.45
N ALA A 60 -6.12 13.61 -13.22
CA ALA A 60 -7.30 14.43 -13.49
C ALA A 60 -8.15 14.63 -12.22
N THR A 61 -8.91 15.74 -12.20
CA THR A 61 -9.78 16.12 -11.08
C THR A 61 -11.26 16.09 -11.41
N ASP A 62 -11.64 16.02 -12.69
CA ASP A 62 -13.01 15.87 -13.15
C ASP A 62 -13.32 14.43 -13.55
N PHE A 63 -14.57 13.99 -13.36
CA PHE A 63 -15.02 12.63 -13.60
C PHE A 63 -14.68 12.09 -14.99
N LYS A 64 -14.96 12.88 -16.05
CA LYS A 64 -14.83 12.40 -17.44
C LYS A 64 -13.37 12.11 -17.79
N THR A 65 -12.47 13.03 -17.47
CA THR A 65 -11.04 12.90 -17.74
C THR A 65 -10.44 11.81 -16.84
N MET A 66 -10.82 11.78 -15.56
CA MET A 66 -10.37 10.78 -14.59
C MET A 66 -10.76 9.36 -15.02
N LEU A 67 -11.98 9.15 -15.51
CA LEU A 67 -12.42 7.84 -16.03
C LEU A 67 -11.59 7.41 -17.24
N SER A 68 -11.30 8.35 -18.17
CA SER A 68 -10.47 8.06 -19.34
C SER A 68 -9.02 7.71 -18.96
N GLU A 69 -8.42 8.44 -18.00
CA GLU A 69 -7.10 8.12 -17.46
C GLU A 69 -7.11 6.74 -16.77
N GLY A 70 -8.12 6.47 -15.96
CA GLY A 70 -8.27 5.19 -15.26
C GLY A 70 -8.35 4.00 -16.20
N GLN A 71 -9.16 4.10 -17.26
CA GLN A 71 -9.26 3.06 -18.30
C GLN A 71 -7.92 2.84 -19.01
N LYS A 72 -7.18 3.91 -19.28
CA LYS A 72 -5.85 3.82 -19.89
C LYS A 72 -4.83 3.15 -18.99
N LEU A 73 -4.85 3.46 -17.68
CA LEU A 73 -3.98 2.82 -16.69
C LEU A 73 -4.32 1.34 -16.53
N ALA A 74 -5.60 1.01 -16.42
CA ALA A 74 -6.06 -0.39 -16.29
C ALA A 74 -5.65 -1.27 -17.51
N ALA A 75 -5.53 -0.67 -18.68
CA ALA A 75 -5.12 -1.38 -19.90
C ALA A 75 -3.61 -1.72 -19.96
N ILE A 76 -2.78 -1.24 -19.02
CA ILE A 76 -1.33 -1.49 -19.02
C ILE A 76 -1.04 -2.96 -18.68
N ALA A 77 -1.66 -3.49 -17.62
CA ALA A 77 -1.46 -4.85 -17.16
C ALA A 77 -2.66 -5.32 -16.30
N PRO A 78 -2.90 -6.63 -16.21
CA PRO A 78 -4.07 -7.17 -15.48
C PRO A 78 -4.00 -6.95 -13.96
N ASN A 79 -2.84 -6.72 -13.39
CA ASN A 79 -2.63 -6.46 -11.97
C ASN A 79 -2.59 -4.96 -11.62
N VAL A 80 -2.92 -4.07 -12.56
CA VAL A 80 -3.08 -2.65 -12.26
C VAL A 80 -4.35 -2.44 -11.45
N THR A 81 -4.20 -1.79 -10.30
CA THR A 81 -5.30 -1.23 -9.50
C THR A 81 -5.32 0.28 -9.73
N VAL A 82 -6.38 0.79 -10.32
CA VAL A 82 -6.49 2.23 -10.61
C VAL A 82 -6.70 3.00 -9.31
N LYS A 83 -5.85 3.99 -9.05
CA LYS A 83 -5.93 4.78 -7.82
C LYS A 83 -6.56 6.14 -8.10
N VAL A 84 -7.62 6.47 -7.34
CA VAL A 84 -8.42 7.70 -7.52
C VAL A 84 -8.55 8.46 -6.19
N PRO A 85 -8.58 9.80 -6.19
CA PRO A 85 -8.73 10.59 -4.97
C PRO A 85 -10.15 10.48 -4.40
N LEU A 86 -10.28 10.57 -3.08
CA LEU A 86 -11.56 10.54 -2.38
C LEU A 86 -12.30 11.88 -2.50
N THR A 87 -12.73 12.18 -3.70
CA THR A 87 -13.61 13.30 -4.07
C THR A 87 -14.93 12.78 -4.61
N ARG A 88 -15.93 13.66 -4.82
CA ARG A 88 -17.18 13.27 -5.50
C ARG A 88 -16.90 12.61 -6.85
N ASP A 89 -16.07 13.23 -7.67
CA ASP A 89 -15.75 12.75 -9.02
C ASP A 89 -14.88 11.49 -8.98
N GLY A 90 -13.99 11.36 -7.98
CA GLY A 90 -13.22 10.14 -7.74
C GLY A 90 -14.10 8.97 -7.32
N LEU A 91 -15.11 9.16 -6.46
CA LEU A 91 -16.06 8.12 -6.09
C LEU A 91 -16.97 7.71 -7.27
N MET A 92 -17.37 8.65 -8.12
CA MET A 92 -18.10 8.34 -9.36
C MET A 92 -17.23 7.54 -10.33
N THR A 93 -15.93 7.88 -10.43
CA THR A 93 -14.95 7.14 -11.24
C THR A 93 -14.71 5.74 -10.67
N CYS A 94 -14.57 5.62 -9.35
CA CYS A 94 -14.48 4.32 -8.67
C CYS A 94 -15.66 3.42 -9.04
N ARG A 95 -16.88 3.90 -8.90
CA ARG A 95 -18.08 3.15 -9.28
C ARG A 95 -18.04 2.68 -10.73
N ALA A 96 -17.76 3.60 -11.67
CA ALA A 96 -17.75 3.28 -13.09
C ALA A 96 -16.68 2.25 -13.48
N LEU A 97 -15.49 2.34 -12.89
CA LEU A 97 -14.39 1.38 -13.12
C LEU A 97 -14.68 0.03 -12.46
N SER A 98 -15.19 0.02 -11.23
CA SER A 98 -15.55 -1.20 -10.50
C SER A 98 -16.68 -1.97 -11.21
N ASP A 99 -17.73 -1.27 -11.67
CA ASP A 99 -18.83 -1.87 -12.44
C ASP A 99 -18.34 -2.47 -13.79
N ALA A 100 -17.20 -1.98 -14.30
CA ALA A 100 -16.53 -2.52 -15.49
C ALA A 100 -15.51 -3.64 -15.16
N GLY A 101 -15.38 -4.05 -13.89
CA GLY A 101 -14.47 -5.11 -13.45
C GLY A 101 -13.02 -4.69 -13.23
N THR A 102 -12.76 -3.38 -13.10
CA THR A 102 -11.42 -2.85 -12.77
C THR A 102 -11.30 -2.64 -11.28
N ASP A 103 -10.25 -3.18 -10.66
CA ASP A 103 -9.92 -2.92 -9.25
C ASP A 103 -9.54 -1.46 -9.03
N VAL A 104 -10.10 -0.85 -7.98
CA VAL A 104 -9.89 0.56 -7.65
C VAL A 104 -9.40 0.73 -6.22
N ASN A 105 -8.35 1.54 -6.03
CA ASN A 105 -7.86 2.01 -4.75
C ASN A 105 -8.29 3.47 -4.54
N VAL A 106 -9.19 3.72 -3.61
CA VAL A 106 -9.63 5.09 -3.27
C VAL A 106 -8.67 5.67 -2.23
N THR A 107 -7.98 6.75 -2.59
CA THR A 107 -6.90 7.35 -1.80
C THR A 107 -7.26 8.71 -1.20
N LEU A 108 -6.38 9.24 -0.33
CA LEU A 108 -6.58 10.49 0.41
C LEU A 108 -7.81 10.43 1.33
N CYS A 109 -7.94 9.32 2.04
CA CYS A 109 -8.97 9.11 3.04
C CYS A 109 -8.51 9.60 4.42
N PHE A 110 -9.33 10.41 5.09
CA PHE A 110 -9.02 11.02 6.38
C PHE A 110 -10.18 10.89 7.41
N THR A 111 -11.29 10.26 7.03
CA THR A 111 -12.43 10.01 7.93
C THR A 111 -13.10 8.68 7.62
N ALA A 112 -13.70 8.05 8.64
CA ALA A 112 -14.46 6.81 8.47
C ALA A 112 -15.70 7.00 7.57
N GLY A 113 -16.33 8.18 7.58
CA GLY A 113 -17.43 8.50 6.67
C GLY A 113 -16.99 8.52 5.20
N GLN A 114 -15.78 8.99 4.91
CA GLN A 114 -15.18 8.90 3.56
C GLN A 114 -14.96 7.44 3.17
N ALA A 115 -14.41 6.61 4.07
CA ALA A 115 -14.19 5.19 3.82
C ALA A 115 -15.50 4.43 3.53
N LEU A 116 -16.57 4.73 4.27
CA LEU A 116 -17.89 4.17 4.01
C LEU A 116 -18.38 4.46 2.58
N LEU A 117 -18.17 5.69 2.08
CA LEU A 117 -18.55 6.05 0.71
C LEU A 117 -17.71 5.31 -0.35
N ALA A 118 -16.41 5.08 -0.07
CA ALA A 118 -15.55 4.31 -0.96
C ALA A 118 -16.01 2.84 -1.07
N ALA A 119 -16.36 2.20 0.04
CA ALA A 119 -16.92 0.85 0.04
C ALA A 119 -18.22 0.78 -0.76
N LYS A 120 -19.14 1.74 -0.55
CA LYS A 120 -20.38 1.84 -1.33
C LYS A 120 -20.16 2.11 -2.82
N ALA A 121 -19.03 2.71 -3.19
CA ALA A 121 -18.63 2.91 -4.58
C ALA A 121 -18.00 1.65 -5.21
N GLY A 122 -17.79 0.57 -4.45
CA GLY A 122 -17.22 -0.68 -4.94
C GLY A 122 -15.69 -0.68 -5.00
N ALA A 123 -15.03 0.14 -4.17
CA ALA A 123 -13.58 0.15 -4.08
C ALA A 123 -13.03 -1.23 -3.68
N LYS A 124 -11.97 -1.70 -4.34
CA LYS A 124 -11.20 -2.88 -3.91
C LYS A 124 -10.38 -2.53 -2.67
N PHE A 125 -9.75 -1.36 -2.66
CA PHE A 125 -8.97 -0.85 -1.54
C PHE A 125 -9.43 0.55 -1.15
N ILE A 126 -9.35 0.84 0.16
CA ILE A 126 -9.41 2.19 0.73
C ILE A 126 -8.06 2.51 1.36
N SER A 127 -7.48 3.66 1.03
CA SER A 127 -6.19 4.10 1.59
C SER A 127 -6.34 5.26 2.57
N PRO A 128 -6.58 5.00 3.88
CA PRO A 128 -6.50 6.01 4.92
C PRO A 128 -5.06 6.42 5.21
N PHE A 129 -4.81 7.73 5.36
CA PHE A 129 -3.48 8.32 5.49
C PHE A 129 -3.14 8.63 6.95
N VAL A 130 -2.69 7.62 7.69
CA VAL A 130 -2.42 7.73 9.14
C VAL A 130 -1.35 8.79 9.45
N GLY A 131 -0.20 8.75 8.81
CA GLY A 131 0.90 9.66 9.10
C GLY A 131 0.58 11.13 8.81
N ARG A 132 -0.31 11.45 7.85
CA ARG A 132 -0.75 12.83 7.63
C ARG A 132 -1.71 13.32 8.71
N LEU A 133 -2.48 12.43 9.33
CA LEU A 133 -3.29 12.78 10.51
C LEU A 133 -2.39 13.07 11.69
N ASP A 134 -1.37 12.26 11.92
CA ASP A 134 -0.37 12.48 12.98
C ASP A 134 0.36 13.81 12.79
N ASP A 135 0.72 14.18 11.54
CA ASP A 135 1.37 15.45 11.21
C ASP A 135 0.56 16.69 11.70
N ILE A 136 -0.76 16.55 11.85
CA ILE A 136 -1.66 17.61 12.37
C ILE A 136 -2.16 17.34 13.80
N GLY A 137 -1.52 16.41 14.52
CA GLY A 137 -1.85 16.10 15.91
C GLY A 137 -3.15 15.32 16.10
N ARG A 138 -3.59 14.57 15.08
CA ARG A 138 -4.73 13.67 15.17
C ARG A 138 -4.25 12.22 15.22
N ASP A 139 -5.00 11.38 15.92
CA ASP A 139 -4.74 9.94 15.98
C ASP A 139 -5.08 9.27 14.63
N GLY A 140 -4.03 8.98 13.84
CA GLY A 140 -4.19 8.31 12.55
C GLY A 140 -4.60 6.84 12.69
N MET A 141 -4.14 6.16 13.72
CA MET A 141 -4.46 4.74 13.93
C MET A 141 -5.88 4.54 14.45
N GLY A 142 -6.43 5.46 15.24
CA GLY A 142 -7.85 5.46 15.63
C GLY A 142 -8.79 5.47 14.42
N LEU A 143 -8.41 6.14 13.31
CA LEU A 143 -9.17 6.07 12.06
C LEU A 143 -9.20 4.66 11.47
N ILE A 144 -8.11 3.90 11.58
CA ILE A 144 -8.06 2.51 11.09
C ILE A 144 -9.01 1.63 11.88
N GLU A 145 -9.01 1.75 13.21
CA GLU A 145 -9.92 1.01 14.10
C GLU A 145 -11.39 1.28 13.73
N GLU A 146 -11.77 2.56 13.53
CA GLU A 146 -13.10 2.94 13.11
C GLU A 146 -13.50 2.30 11.77
N ILE A 147 -12.61 2.35 10.75
CA ILE A 147 -12.90 1.81 9.42
C ILE A 147 -13.04 0.30 9.47
N CYS A 148 -12.10 -0.42 10.10
CA CYS A 148 -12.16 -1.88 10.25
C CYS A 148 -13.45 -2.32 10.96
N SER A 149 -13.85 -1.63 12.04
CA SER A 149 -15.10 -1.90 12.75
C SER A 149 -16.33 -1.69 11.87
N ILE A 150 -16.38 -0.61 11.10
CA ILE A 150 -17.50 -0.33 10.20
C ILE A 150 -17.57 -1.40 9.10
N TYR A 151 -16.44 -1.75 8.50
CA TYR A 151 -16.42 -2.72 7.41
C TYR A 151 -16.84 -4.11 7.88
N ALA A 152 -16.36 -4.53 9.05
CA ALA A 152 -16.79 -5.79 9.68
C ALA A 152 -18.29 -5.83 10.03
N ASN A 153 -18.88 -4.69 10.46
CA ASN A 153 -20.29 -4.62 10.81
C ASN A 153 -21.25 -4.82 9.63
N TYR A 154 -20.78 -4.57 8.41
CA TYR A 154 -21.61 -4.61 7.19
C TYR A 154 -21.07 -5.55 6.11
N ASP A 155 -20.07 -6.39 6.44
CA ASP A 155 -19.42 -7.35 5.55
C ASP A 155 -19.01 -6.72 4.20
N TYR A 156 -18.33 -5.55 4.26
CA TYR A 156 -17.79 -4.92 3.07
C TYR A 156 -16.56 -5.67 2.56
N ASP A 157 -16.53 -5.97 1.26
CA ASP A 157 -15.38 -6.62 0.59
C ASP A 157 -14.18 -5.68 0.33
N THR A 158 -14.35 -4.37 0.61
CA THR A 158 -13.28 -3.39 0.45
C THR A 158 -12.19 -3.59 1.49
N GLU A 159 -10.96 -3.82 1.03
CA GLU A 159 -9.79 -4.03 1.89
C GLU A 159 -9.25 -2.68 2.44
N VAL A 160 -8.98 -2.66 3.75
CA VAL A 160 -8.36 -1.48 4.40
C VAL A 160 -6.85 -1.50 4.17
N LEU A 161 -6.37 -0.58 3.34
CA LEU A 161 -4.97 -0.41 2.98
C LEU A 161 -4.36 0.79 3.71
N VAL A 162 -3.73 0.55 4.85
CA VAL A 162 -3.13 1.60 5.67
C VAL A 162 -1.98 2.27 4.92
N ALA A 163 -2.08 3.58 4.70
CA ALA A 163 -1.14 4.36 3.90
C ALA A 163 -0.51 5.52 4.69
N SER A 164 0.53 6.14 4.12
CA SER A 164 1.29 7.21 4.79
C SER A 164 1.95 6.74 6.11
N VAL A 165 2.41 5.49 6.13
CA VAL A 165 3.09 4.87 7.27
C VAL A 165 4.43 5.55 7.54
N ARG A 166 4.71 5.85 8.83
CA ARG A 166 5.92 6.57 9.27
C ARG A 166 6.85 5.75 10.15
N SER A 167 6.36 4.64 10.74
CA SER A 167 7.10 3.84 11.70
C SER A 167 6.74 2.36 11.61
N THR A 168 7.59 1.51 12.18
CA THR A 168 7.29 0.07 12.38
C THR A 168 6.12 -0.13 13.33
N GLN A 169 5.89 0.80 14.28
CA GLN A 169 4.75 0.74 15.19
C GLN A 169 3.42 0.86 14.44
N HIS A 170 3.30 1.74 13.44
CA HIS A 170 2.09 1.82 12.59
C HIS A 170 1.78 0.48 11.93
N VAL A 171 2.80 -0.29 11.52
CA VAL A 171 2.61 -1.62 10.91
C VAL A 171 2.04 -2.61 11.92
N VAL A 172 2.57 -2.60 13.14
CA VAL A 172 2.11 -3.47 14.24
C VAL A 172 0.69 -3.12 14.64
N ASP A 173 0.40 -1.82 14.81
CA ASP A 173 -0.92 -1.33 15.22
C ASP A 173 -1.96 -1.64 14.12
N ALA A 174 -1.62 -1.46 12.84
CA ALA A 174 -2.48 -1.85 11.72
C ALA A 174 -2.83 -3.35 11.74
N ALA A 175 -1.83 -4.19 12.02
CA ALA A 175 -2.04 -5.64 12.13
C ALA A 175 -2.93 -6.01 13.32
N LEU A 176 -2.76 -5.35 14.47
CA LEU A 176 -3.58 -5.55 15.68
C LEU A 176 -5.04 -5.12 15.48
N MET A 177 -5.26 -4.07 14.70
CA MET A 177 -6.60 -3.54 14.37
C MET A 177 -7.30 -4.34 13.26
N GLY A 178 -6.63 -5.30 12.64
CA GLY A 178 -7.22 -6.16 11.60
C GLY A 178 -7.26 -5.52 10.23
N ALA A 179 -6.42 -4.53 9.94
CA ALA A 179 -6.27 -4.00 8.58
C ALA A 179 -5.80 -5.08 7.61
N ASP A 180 -6.31 -5.05 6.38
CA ASP A 180 -6.04 -6.09 5.36
C ASP A 180 -4.66 -5.93 4.73
N VAL A 181 -4.24 -4.68 4.52
CA VAL A 181 -3.01 -4.30 3.82
C VAL A 181 -2.36 -3.12 4.52
N VAL A 182 -1.03 -3.10 4.54
CA VAL A 182 -0.24 -1.92 4.87
C VAL A 182 0.68 -1.59 3.70
N THR A 183 0.73 -0.33 3.27
CA THR A 183 1.75 0.13 2.32
C THR A 183 2.76 1.01 3.00
N LEU A 184 4.03 0.72 2.78
CA LEU A 184 5.11 1.34 3.53
C LEU A 184 6.35 1.65 2.66
N PRO A 185 7.08 2.71 3.00
CA PRO A 185 8.34 3.00 2.32
C PRO A 185 9.38 1.88 2.54
N PRO A 186 10.30 1.66 1.58
CA PRO A 186 11.38 0.66 1.67
C PRO A 186 12.11 0.64 3.01
N LYS A 187 12.43 1.81 3.54
CA LYS A 187 13.12 1.96 4.83
C LYS A 187 12.35 1.38 6.03
N ILE A 188 11.02 1.44 6.00
CA ILE A 188 10.19 0.90 7.09
C ILE A 188 10.13 -0.62 6.97
N LEU A 189 10.02 -1.19 5.76
CA LEU A 189 10.09 -2.63 5.55
C LEU A 189 11.42 -3.18 6.10
N THR A 190 12.54 -2.56 5.73
CA THR A 190 13.87 -2.94 6.24
C THR A 190 13.96 -2.84 7.76
N ALA A 191 13.36 -1.82 8.36
CA ALA A 191 13.38 -1.62 9.81
C ALA A 191 12.57 -2.69 10.59
N LEU A 192 11.62 -3.39 9.94
CA LEU A 192 10.83 -4.43 10.60
C LEU A 192 11.66 -5.66 10.99
N TYR A 193 12.70 -6.00 10.22
CA TYR A 193 13.58 -7.13 10.53
C TYR A 193 14.92 -6.73 11.16
N ASN A 194 15.26 -5.46 11.21
CA ASN A 194 16.47 -4.98 11.86
C ASN A 194 16.22 -4.74 13.36
N HIS A 195 16.91 -5.53 14.21
CA HIS A 195 16.80 -5.37 15.65
C HIS A 195 18.15 -5.60 16.35
N PRO A 196 18.64 -4.69 17.19
CA PRO A 196 19.96 -4.81 17.84
C PRO A 196 20.14 -6.07 18.69
N LEU A 197 19.05 -6.56 19.31
CA LEU A 197 19.12 -7.83 20.08
C LEU A 197 19.21 -9.06 19.18
N THR A 198 18.69 -9.02 17.97
CA THR A 198 18.87 -10.08 16.98
C THR A 198 20.34 -10.17 16.57
N ASP A 199 20.94 -9.01 16.26
CA ASP A 199 22.35 -8.92 15.86
C ASP A 199 23.27 -9.43 16.97
N SER A 200 23.12 -8.91 18.19
CA SER A 200 23.91 -9.33 19.34
C SER A 200 23.67 -10.79 19.76
N GLY A 201 22.44 -11.28 19.61
CA GLY A 201 22.11 -12.68 19.84
C GLY A 201 22.77 -13.60 18.84
N LEU A 202 22.74 -13.25 17.55
CA LEU A 202 23.43 -14.00 16.50
C LEU A 202 24.94 -14.04 16.72
N ASP A 203 25.57 -12.90 17.06
CA ASP A 203 26.99 -12.84 17.37
C ASP A 203 27.38 -13.76 18.54
N ALA A 204 26.56 -13.77 19.61
CA ALA A 204 26.77 -14.65 20.73
C ALA A 204 26.67 -16.14 20.34
N PHE A 205 25.63 -16.52 19.58
CA PHE A 205 25.45 -17.90 19.11
C PHE A 205 26.59 -18.36 18.20
N LEU A 206 27.03 -17.52 17.27
CA LEU A 206 28.16 -17.85 16.38
C LEU A 206 29.46 -18.01 17.16
N LYS A 207 29.71 -17.19 18.18
CA LYS A 207 30.87 -17.32 19.06
C LYS A 207 30.84 -18.66 19.82
N ASP A 208 29.69 -19.03 20.39
CA ASP A 208 29.55 -20.30 21.12
C ASP A 208 29.69 -21.48 20.17
N TRP A 209 29.10 -21.42 18.96
CA TRP A 209 29.23 -22.45 17.95
C TRP A 209 30.67 -22.71 17.52
N GLN A 210 31.46 -21.65 17.34
CA GLN A 210 32.89 -21.76 16.99
C GLN A 210 33.69 -22.58 18.02
N THR A 211 33.30 -22.56 19.31
CA THR A 211 33.98 -23.34 20.36
C THR A 211 33.80 -24.85 20.25
N THR A 212 32.76 -25.29 19.52
CA THR A 212 32.47 -26.72 19.34
C THR A 212 33.35 -27.39 18.29
N GLY A 213 33.98 -26.62 17.40
CA GLY A 213 34.75 -27.14 16.26
C GLY A 213 33.91 -27.90 15.22
N GLN A 214 32.59 -27.85 15.30
CA GLN A 214 31.66 -28.56 14.39
C GLN A 214 31.35 -27.76 13.13
N SER A 215 30.93 -28.46 12.08
CA SER A 215 30.36 -27.88 10.84
C SER A 215 29.06 -28.60 10.50
N ILE A 216 28.15 -27.87 9.81
CA ILE A 216 26.90 -28.43 9.26
C ILE A 216 27.10 -28.88 7.80
N LEU A 217 28.10 -28.34 7.12
CA LEU A 217 28.48 -28.63 5.72
C LEU A 217 29.76 -29.43 5.65
#